data_48b9ac9127e19934b2d64dfb75ea4948
#
_entry.id   48b9ac9127e19934b2d64dfb75ea4948
#
_cell.length_a   1.000
_cell.length_b   1.000
_cell.length_c   1.000
_cell.angle_alpha   90.00
_cell.angle_beta   90.00
_cell.angle_gamma   90.00
#
_symmetry.space_group_name_H-M   'P 1'
#
loop_
_entity.id
_entity.type
_entity.pdbx_description
1 polymer ?
#
loop_
_entity_poly.entity_id
_entity_poly.type
_entity_poly.pdbx_seq_one_letter_code
_entity_poly.pdbx_strand_id
1 'polypeptide(L)'
;MTMFREALIWIVLLIFNLINTFLVLMGKSSLFKVPLWSTWLVWGIVTIIIVGVLLFRKHLQKKHPLINKRLNNKDFKAGEFFVQMPLYIIENQSNVIYGNETITYKPVFVNIFHKLLSLFGIQTKYSIYMTSSENDVKIIRKHGVANRHQYTMYLNNEEVGTLEMKQFFKSGGKQQIPYTFNYKSEVFDVSNPFFSNETKITFENDVVLTAKRSFLDISKSKRTKKRGEKHTIHIHSTRVEKEILLAIY
;
A
#
# COMPACT_ATOMS: atom_id res chain seq x y z
N MET A 1 -3.41 -11.27 -0.43
CA MET A 1 -2.58 -12.24 0.30
C MET A 1 -1.14 -11.79 0.17
N THR A 2 -0.56 -11.34 1.25
CA THR A 2 0.80 -10.77 1.25
C THR A 2 1.82 -11.90 1.14
N MET A 3 2.83 -11.75 0.30
CA MET A 3 3.98 -12.69 0.20
C MET A 3 4.94 -12.59 1.41
N PHE A 4 4.44 -12.04 2.51
CA PHE A 4 5.24 -11.90 3.73
C PHE A 4 5.73 -13.26 4.26
N ARG A 5 4.87 -14.29 4.19
CA ARG A 5 5.23 -15.64 4.62
C ARG A 5 6.34 -16.24 3.77
N GLU A 6 6.24 -16.08 2.46
CA GLU A 6 7.23 -16.58 1.50
C GLU A 6 8.58 -15.86 1.67
N ALA A 7 8.56 -14.54 1.85
CA ALA A 7 9.76 -13.76 2.14
C ALA A 7 10.40 -14.16 3.47
N LEU A 8 9.59 -14.40 4.51
CA LEU A 8 10.07 -14.85 5.81
C LEU A 8 10.74 -16.23 5.71
N ILE A 9 10.11 -17.19 5.03
CA ILE A 9 10.67 -18.52 4.80
C ILE A 9 12.01 -18.40 4.04
N TRP A 10 12.07 -17.57 3.01
CA TRP A 10 13.28 -17.34 2.23
C TRP A 10 14.42 -16.77 3.08
N ILE A 11 14.14 -15.78 3.95
CA ILE A 11 15.11 -15.19 4.87
C ILE A 11 15.58 -16.23 5.89
N VAL A 12 14.68 -17.01 6.47
CA VAL A 12 15.02 -18.05 7.44
C VAL A 12 15.94 -19.10 6.79
N LEU A 13 15.62 -19.55 5.59
CA LEU A 13 16.47 -20.47 4.83
C LEU A 13 17.85 -19.88 4.53
N LEU A 14 17.92 -18.59 4.20
CA LEU A 14 19.19 -17.90 3.96
C LEU A 14 20.06 -17.88 5.22
N ILE A 15 19.49 -17.42 6.35
CA ILE A 15 20.20 -17.37 7.64
C ILE A 15 20.68 -18.77 8.02
N PHE A 16 19.84 -19.76 7.84
CA PHE A 16 20.18 -21.15 8.09
C PHE A 16 21.39 -21.62 7.22
N ASN A 17 21.38 -21.34 5.92
CA ASN A 17 22.49 -21.68 5.04
C ASN A 17 23.79 -20.95 5.44
N LEU A 18 23.72 -19.69 5.85
CA LEU A 18 24.88 -18.94 6.31
C LEU A 18 25.48 -19.57 7.58
N ILE A 19 24.65 -19.92 8.55
CA ILE A 19 25.10 -20.58 9.79
C ILE A 19 25.71 -21.94 9.46
N ASN A 20 25.06 -22.74 8.60
CA ASN A 20 25.55 -24.05 8.19
C ASN A 20 26.91 -23.95 7.48
N THR A 21 27.07 -22.98 6.58
CA THR A 21 28.33 -22.70 5.88
C THR A 21 29.42 -22.33 6.88
N PHE A 22 29.12 -21.48 7.85
CA PHE A 22 30.07 -21.07 8.88
C PHE A 22 30.55 -22.26 9.72
N LEU A 23 29.63 -23.15 10.14
CA LEU A 23 29.98 -24.34 10.91
C LEU A 23 30.91 -25.26 10.12
N VAL A 24 30.64 -25.51 8.84
CA VAL A 24 31.48 -26.32 7.99
C VAL A 24 32.88 -25.71 7.79
N LEU A 25 32.96 -24.41 7.61
CA LEU A 25 34.25 -23.69 7.53
C LEU A 25 35.06 -23.78 8.83
N MET A 26 34.39 -23.91 9.98
CA MET A 26 35.03 -24.17 11.28
C MET A 26 35.41 -25.64 11.50
N GLY A 27 35.32 -26.50 10.50
CA GLY A 27 35.64 -27.92 10.61
C GLY A 27 34.58 -28.75 11.33
N LYS A 28 33.39 -28.21 11.59
CA LYS A 28 32.26 -28.95 12.22
C LYS A 28 31.40 -29.60 11.14
N SER A 29 30.67 -30.64 11.54
CA SER A 29 29.70 -31.27 10.63
C SER A 29 28.58 -30.32 10.28
N SER A 30 28.04 -30.44 9.05
CA SER A 30 26.83 -29.69 8.64
C SER A 30 25.65 -30.05 9.56
N LEU A 31 24.75 -29.08 9.78
CA LEU A 31 23.60 -29.20 10.70
C LEU A 31 22.70 -30.41 10.40
N PHE A 32 22.58 -30.82 9.14
CA PHE A 32 21.73 -31.94 8.73
C PHE A 32 22.53 -33.14 8.20
N LYS A 33 23.85 -33.15 8.36
CA LYS A 33 24.72 -34.20 7.80
C LYS A 33 24.56 -34.38 6.27
N VAL A 34 24.08 -33.35 5.58
CA VAL A 34 23.96 -33.30 4.10
C VAL A 34 25.08 -32.46 3.51
N PRO A 35 25.47 -32.69 2.26
CA PRO A 35 26.47 -31.87 1.58
C PRO A 35 26.05 -30.40 1.55
N LEU A 36 27.00 -29.49 1.80
CA LEU A 36 26.74 -28.05 1.87
C LEU A 36 26.08 -27.52 0.57
N TRP A 37 26.53 -28.02 -0.58
CA TRP A 37 25.99 -27.60 -1.88
C TRP A 37 24.48 -27.89 -2.02
N SER A 38 23.98 -28.97 -1.40
CA SER A 38 22.55 -29.33 -1.51
C SER A 38 21.65 -28.33 -0.79
N THR A 39 22.08 -27.78 0.34
CA THR A 39 21.31 -26.76 1.07
C THR A 39 21.25 -25.45 0.30
N TRP A 40 22.35 -25.05 -0.35
CA TRP A 40 22.38 -23.89 -1.24
C TRP A 40 21.58 -24.10 -2.52
N LEU A 41 21.55 -25.32 -3.06
CA LEU A 41 20.74 -25.66 -4.23
C LEU A 41 19.24 -25.50 -3.91
N VAL A 42 18.77 -26.00 -2.75
CA VAL A 42 17.38 -25.84 -2.32
C VAL A 42 17.03 -24.35 -2.18
N TRP A 43 17.89 -23.57 -1.55
CA TRP A 43 17.69 -22.12 -1.44
C TRP A 43 17.64 -21.43 -2.80
N GLY A 44 18.51 -21.83 -3.73
CA GLY A 44 18.53 -21.33 -5.11
C GLY A 44 17.21 -21.62 -5.85
N ILE A 45 16.69 -22.84 -5.75
CA ILE A 45 15.40 -23.22 -6.36
C ILE A 45 14.27 -22.37 -5.78
N VAL A 46 14.20 -22.23 -4.45
CA VAL A 46 13.18 -21.39 -3.78
C VAL A 46 13.29 -19.95 -4.27
N THR A 47 14.51 -19.41 -4.41
CA THR A 47 14.74 -18.06 -4.92
C THR A 47 14.22 -17.89 -6.36
N ILE A 48 14.51 -18.85 -7.24
CA ILE A 48 14.03 -18.82 -8.64
C ILE A 48 12.50 -18.84 -8.68
N ILE A 49 11.85 -19.68 -7.87
CA ILE A 49 10.39 -19.73 -7.79
C ILE A 49 9.81 -18.39 -7.33
N ILE A 50 10.36 -17.81 -6.27
CA ILE A 50 9.89 -16.51 -5.74
C ILE A 50 10.06 -15.42 -6.80
N VAL A 51 11.24 -15.31 -7.41
CA VAL A 51 11.50 -14.32 -8.47
C VAL A 51 10.57 -14.53 -9.66
N GLY A 52 10.39 -15.77 -10.10
CA GLY A 52 9.45 -16.12 -11.17
C GLY A 52 8.03 -15.67 -10.89
N VAL A 53 7.53 -15.94 -9.67
CA VAL A 53 6.19 -15.50 -9.23
C VAL A 53 6.10 -13.96 -9.21
N LEU A 54 7.12 -13.26 -8.72
CA LEU A 54 7.15 -11.79 -8.70
C LEU A 54 7.13 -11.18 -10.10
N LEU A 55 7.95 -11.72 -11.01
CA LEU A 55 7.99 -11.27 -12.40
C LEU A 55 6.66 -11.54 -13.12
N PHE A 56 6.10 -12.74 -12.94
CA PHE A 56 4.79 -13.10 -13.49
C PHE A 56 3.69 -12.17 -13.01
N ARG A 57 3.67 -11.88 -11.73
CA ARG A 57 2.70 -10.96 -11.12
C ARG A 57 2.87 -9.54 -11.67
N LYS A 58 4.12 -9.04 -11.77
CA LYS A 58 4.42 -7.73 -12.37
C LYS A 58 3.96 -7.67 -13.83
N HIS A 59 4.17 -8.74 -14.60
CA HIS A 59 3.72 -8.87 -15.98
C HIS A 59 2.18 -8.83 -16.06
N LEU A 60 1.48 -9.61 -15.23
CA LEU A 60 0.02 -9.59 -15.18
C LEU A 60 -0.54 -8.21 -14.83
N GLN A 61 0.12 -7.49 -13.94
CA GLN A 61 -0.31 -6.15 -13.55
C GLN A 61 -0.11 -5.14 -14.70
N LYS A 62 1.01 -5.21 -15.40
CA LYS A 62 1.30 -4.36 -16.57
C LYS A 62 0.36 -4.64 -17.75
N LYS A 63 0.00 -5.91 -17.98
CA LYS A 63 -0.86 -6.32 -19.10
C LYS A 63 -2.32 -5.88 -18.96
N HIS A 64 -2.73 -5.39 -17.78
CA HIS A 64 -4.07 -4.86 -17.56
C HIS A 64 -4.01 -3.33 -17.45
N PRO A 65 -3.93 -2.62 -18.60
CA PRO A 65 -3.89 -1.17 -18.59
C PRO A 65 -5.13 -0.59 -17.92
N LEU A 66 -4.91 0.51 -17.29
CA LEU A 66 -5.71 1.19 -16.32
C LEU A 66 -7.03 1.77 -16.80
N ILE A 67 -7.28 1.78 -18.10
CA ILE A 67 -8.34 2.62 -18.64
C ILE A 67 -9.35 1.76 -19.37
N ASN A 68 -10.46 1.49 -18.71
CA ASN A 68 -11.69 1.28 -19.43
C ASN A 68 -12.44 2.62 -19.54
N LYS A 69 -12.29 3.29 -20.66
CA LYS A 69 -13.11 4.46 -21.06
C LYS A 69 -14.64 4.19 -21.05
N ARG A 70 -15.07 2.98 -20.66
CA ARG A 70 -16.47 2.55 -20.68
C ARG A 70 -17.19 2.54 -19.32
N LEU A 71 -16.50 2.92 -18.23
CA LEU A 71 -17.22 3.24 -17.00
C LEU A 71 -17.84 4.62 -17.20
N ASN A 72 -19.14 4.63 -17.41
CA ASN A 72 -19.89 5.88 -17.43
C ASN A 72 -19.84 6.48 -16.04
N ASN A 73 -19.39 7.72 -15.92
CA ASN A 73 -19.44 8.52 -14.68
C ASN A 73 -20.86 8.60 -14.07
N LYS A 74 -21.89 8.19 -14.84
CA LYS A 74 -23.31 8.16 -14.44
C LYS A 74 -23.65 7.11 -13.37
N ASP A 75 -22.75 6.15 -13.10
CA ASP A 75 -23.01 5.06 -12.15
C ASP A 75 -22.72 5.42 -10.69
N PHE A 76 -22.21 6.60 -10.41
CA PHE A 76 -21.79 7.04 -9.08
C PHE A 76 -22.65 8.19 -8.59
N LYS A 77 -23.04 8.15 -7.30
CA LYS A 77 -23.69 9.25 -6.61
C LYS A 77 -22.66 10.34 -6.27
N ALA A 78 -23.14 11.54 -6.01
CA ALA A 78 -22.28 12.62 -5.55
C ALA A 78 -21.52 12.19 -4.27
N GLY A 79 -20.19 12.41 -4.25
CA GLY A 79 -19.33 12.00 -3.14
C GLY A 79 -19.01 10.50 -3.08
N GLU A 80 -19.53 9.68 -4.01
CA GLU A 80 -19.20 8.25 -4.11
C GLU A 80 -18.03 8.01 -5.05
N PHE A 81 -17.02 7.29 -4.54
CA PHE A 81 -15.84 6.89 -5.30
C PHE A 81 -15.60 5.40 -5.16
N PHE A 82 -14.97 4.84 -6.19
CA PHE A 82 -14.57 3.44 -6.22
C PHE A 82 -13.13 3.33 -6.67
N VAL A 83 -12.32 2.60 -5.91
CA VAL A 83 -10.96 2.26 -6.29
C VAL A 83 -10.75 0.76 -6.18
N GLN A 84 -10.01 0.21 -7.12
CA GLN A 84 -9.49 -1.14 -6.97
C GLN A 84 -8.00 -1.06 -6.76
N MET A 85 -7.60 -1.35 -5.52
CA MET A 85 -6.20 -1.36 -5.14
C MET A 85 -5.46 -2.42 -5.95
N PRO A 86 -4.31 -2.08 -6.55
CA PRO A 86 -3.52 -3.04 -7.29
C PRO A 86 -2.97 -4.12 -6.35
N LEU A 87 -2.73 -5.32 -6.89
CA LEU A 87 -2.07 -6.41 -6.13
C LEU A 87 -0.66 -6.03 -5.69
N TYR A 88 -0.01 -5.16 -6.44
CA TYR A 88 1.31 -4.57 -6.14
C TYR A 88 1.30 -3.11 -6.43
N ILE A 89 2.04 -2.38 -5.62
CA ILE A 89 2.31 -0.97 -5.84
C ILE A 89 3.55 -0.89 -6.73
N ILE A 90 3.36 -0.42 -7.96
CA ILE A 90 4.44 -0.21 -8.92
C ILE A 90 4.69 1.29 -9.02
N GLU A 91 5.95 1.69 -8.84
CA GLU A 91 6.36 3.08 -8.93
C GLU A 91 5.96 3.72 -10.26
N ASN A 92 5.46 4.95 -10.18
CA ASN A 92 4.98 5.75 -11.32
C ASN A 92 3.86 5.09 -12.14
N GLN A 93 3.32 3.97 -11.68
CA GLN A 93 2.15 3.40 -12.33
C GLN A 93 0.92 4.24 -11.99
N SER A 94 0.31 4.82 -13.02
CA SER A 94 -0.94 5.54 -12.87
C SER A 94 -2.07 4.58 -12.48
N ASN A 95 -2.75 4.85 -11.39
CA ASN A 95 -3.93 4.15 -10.92
C ASN A 95 -5.13 5.12 -10.97
N VAL A 96 -6.32 4.57 -11.10
CA VAL A 96 -7.54 5.35 -11.31
C VAL A 96 -8.50 5.12 -10.15
N ILE A 97 -9.03 6.19 -9.62
CA ILE A 97 -10.19 6.25 -8.74
C ILE A 97 -11.37 6.68 -9.60
N TYR A 98 -12.41 5.90 -9.57
CA TYR A 98 -13.63 6.13 -10.35
C TYR A 98 -14.67 6.81 -9.47
N GLY A 99 -15.37 7.80 -10.02
CA GLY A 99 -16.43 8.56 -9.37
C GLY A 99 -17.17 9.38 -10.42
N ASN A 100 -17.81 10.46 -10.02
CA ASN A 100 -18.41 11.42 -10.97
C ASN A 100 -17.36 12.00 -11.92
N GLU A 101 -16.12 12.04 -11.50
CA GLU A 101 -14.95 12.35 -12.29
C GLU A 101 -13.89 11.26 -12.15
N THR A 102 -12.92 11.28 -13.05
CA THR A 102 -11.80 10.34 -13.02
C THR A 102 -10.59 10.99 -12.36
N ILE A 103 -10.19 10.45 -11.23
CA ILE A 103 -9.00 10.89 -10.51
C ILE A 103 -7.89 9.87 -10.72
N THR A 104 -6.68 10.32 -11.02
CA THR A 104 -5.51 9.44 -11.17
C THR A 104 -4.52 9.65 -10.05
N TYR A 105 -3.90 8.57 -9.58
CA TYR A 105 -2.82 8.67 -8.62
C TYR A 105 -1.63 7.80 -9.00
N LYS A 106 -0.43 8.23 -8.57
CA LYS A 106 0.83 7.53 -8.80
C LYS A 106 1.59 7.40 -7.48
N PRO A 107 2.00 6.19 -7.08
CA PRO A 107 2.90 6.00 -5.95
C PRO A 107 4.35 6.31 -6.38
N VAL A 108 5.10 6.97 -5.51
CA VAL A 108 6.52 7.28 -5.67
C VAL A 108 7.27 6.79 -4.44
N PHE A 109 8.24 5.90 -4.63
CA PHE A 109 9.04 5.36 -3.53
C PHE A 109 10.20 6.29 -3.18
N VAL A 110 10.52 6.35 -1.89
CA VAL A 110 11.63 7.16 -1.37
C VAL A 110 12.98 6.57 -1.78
N ASN A 111 13.09 5.23 -1.83
CA ASN A 111 14.31 4.52 -2.19
C ASN A 111 14.03 3.14 -2.80
N ILE A 112 15.07 2.54 -3.37
CA ILE A 112 15.00 1.24 -4.04
C ILE A 112 14.62 0.11 -3.08
N PHE A 113 15.00 0.20 -1.81
CA PHE A 113 14.68 -0.81 -0.81
C PHE A 113 13.16 -0.87 -0.53
N HIS A 114 12.51 0.29 -0.39
CA HIS A 114 11.05 0.35 -0.27
C HIS A 114 10.34 -0.18 -1.52
N LYS A 115 10.92 0.06 -2.69
CA LYS A 115 10.42 -0.50 -3.95
C LYS A 115 10.51 -2.03 -3.98
N LEU A 116 11.62 -2.61 -3.55
CA LEU A 116 11.77 -4.07 -3.44
C LEU A 116 10.78 -4.65 -2.43
N LEU A 117 10.65 -4.07 -1.24
CA LEU A 117 9.69 -4.52 -0.23
C LEU A 117 8.25 -4.51 -0.75
N SER A 118 7.88 -3.55 -1.60
CA SER A 118 6.55 -3.49 -2.19
C SER A 118 6.26 -4.68 -3.10
N LEU A 119 7.26 -5.22 -3.78
CA LEU A 119 7.12 -6.41 -4.61
C LEU A 119 6.78 -7.66 -3.79
N PHE A 120 7.21 -7.71 -2.54
CA PHE A 120 6.86 -8.77 -1.59
C PHE A 120 5.51 -8.55 -0.90
N GLY A 121 4.79 -7.47 -1.25
CA GLY A 121 3.51 -7.13 -0.64
C GLY A 121 3.63 -6.65 0.81
N ILE A 122 4.84 -6.29 1.24
CA ILE A 122 5.07 -5.62 2.52
C ILE A 122 4.59 -4.18 2.35
N GLN A 123 3.79 -3.68 3.29
CA GLN A 123 3.35 -2.29 3.27
C GLN A 123 4.56 -1.37 3.26
N THR A 124 4.78 -0.75 2.12
CA THR A 124 5.90 0.15 1.92
C THR A 124 5.44 1.58 2.02
N LYS A 125 6.32 2.39 2.52
CA LYS A 125 6.13 3.80 2.72
C LYS A 125 6.43 4.50 1.40
N TYR A 126 5.43 5.04 0.75
CA TYR A 126 5.57 5.77 -0.50
C TYR A 126 4.86 7.12 -0.42
N SER A 127 5.27 8.03 -1.28
CA SER A 127 4.58 9.27 -1.54
C SER A 127 3.48 9.05 -2.57
N ILE A 128 2.42 9.83 -2.52
CA ILE A 128 1.31 9.75 -3.47
C ILE A 128 1.25 11.07 -4.24
N TYR A 129 1.16 10.98 -5.56
CA TYR A 129 0.84 12.08 -6.45
C TYR A 129 -0.50 11.78 -7.08
N MET A 130 -1.47 12.66 -6.85
CA MET A 130 -2.84 12.52 -7.31
C MET A 130 -3.22 13.75 -8.15
N THR A 131 -3.88 13.51 -9.26
CA THR A 131 -4.31 14.53 -10.22
C THR A 131 -5.78 14.30 -10.56
N SER A 132 -6.58 15.33 -10.45
CA SER A 132 -7.95 15.41 -10.94
C SER A 132 -8.05 16.47 -12.07
N SER A 133 -9.27 16.78 -12.50
CA SER A 133 -9.55 17.90 -13.39
C SER A 133 -9.39 19.28 -12.72
N GLU A 134 -9.48 19.33 -11.39
CA GLU A 134 -9.51 20.56 -10.61
C GLU A 134 -8.22 20.79 -9.83
N ASN A 135 -7.63 19.71 -9.28
CA ASN A 135 -6.54 19.81 -8.33
C ASN A 135 -5.44 18.80 -8.55
N ASP A 136 -4.21 19.23 -8.23
CA ASP A 136 -3.04 18.38 -8.05
C ASP A 136 -2.68 18.26 -6.57
N VAL A 137 -2.69 17.04 -6.05
CA VAL A 137 -2.33 16.74 -4.65
C VAL A 137 -1.06 15.92 -4.60
N LYS A 138 -0.14 16.32 -3.72
CA LYS A 138 1.07 15.56 -3.41
C LYS A 138 1.13 15.29 -1.91
N ILE A 139 1.20 14.02 -1.52
CA ILE A 139 1.50 13.61 -0.15
C ILE A 139 2.91 13.08 -0.16
N ILE A 140 3.86 13.90 0.33
CA ILE A 140 5.29 13.61 0.28
C ILE A 140 5.74 13.17 1.65
N ARG A 141 6.36 11.99 1.69
CA ARG A 141 6.93 11.44 2.91
C ARG A 141 8.15 12.25 3.35
N LYS A 142 8.16 12.69 4.63
CA LYS A 142 9.34 13.27 5.27
C LYS A 142 10.37 12.18 5.57
N HIS A 143 11.65 12.47 5.29
CA HIS A 143 12.75 11.67 5.77
C HIS A 143 12.86 11.85 7.28
N GLY A 144 12.60 10.84 8.06
CA GLY A 144 12.63 10.92 9.52
C GLY A 144 12.85 9.56 10.16
N VAL A 145 13.24 9.59 11.44
CA VAL A 145 13.61 8.47 12.29
C VAL A 145 12.64 7.29 12.19
N ALA A 146 13.18 6.10 12.26
CA ALA A 146 12.68 4.78 11.83
C ALA A 146 11.23 4.39 12.18
N ASN A 147 10.54 5.05 13.11
CA ASN A 147 9.27 4.54 13.66
C ASN A 147 8.04 5.42 13.46
N ARG A 148 8.15 6.61 12.89
CA ARG A 148 7.00 7.50 12.66
C ARG A 148 6.87 7.84 11.18
N HIS A 149 5.68 7.58 10.62
CA HIS A 149 5.35 8.01 9.29
C HIS A 149 4.84 9.45 9.36
N GLN A 150 5.61 10.36 8.80
CA GLN A 150 5.23 11.76 8.63
C GLN A 150 5.25 12.11 7.15
N TYR A 151 4.21 12.83 6.73
CA TYR A 151 4.06 13.30 5.36
C TYR A 151 3.69 14.77 5.38
N THR A 152 4.15 15.50 4.38
CA THR A 152 3.67 16.85 4.06
C THR A 152 2.67 16.76 2.92
N MET A 153 1.58 17.49 3.04
CA MET A 153 0.51 17.53 2.05
C MET A 153 0.58 18.85 1.28
N TYR A 154 0.52 18.74 -0.03
CA TYR A 154 0.51 19.87 -0.96
C TYR A 154 -0.74 19.80 -1.81
N LEU A 155 -1.38 20.95 -2.01
CA LEU A 155 -2.48 21.17 -2.95
C LEU A 155 -2.03 22.23 -3.96
N ASN A 156 -2.03 21.89 -5.23
CA ASN A 156 -1.58 22.77 -6.31
C ASN A 156 -0.18 23.40 -6.07
N ASN A 157 0.73 22.59 -5.46
CA ASN A 157 2.09 22.93 -5.02
C ASN A 157 2.19 23.82 -3.77
N GLU A 158 1.10 24.20 -3.13
CA GLU A 158 1.09 24.90 -1.84
C GLU A 158 1.01 23.90 -0.69
N GLU A 159 1.80 24.08 0.38
CA GLU A 159 1.73 23.25 1.57
C GLU A 159 0.45 23.57 2.34
N VAL A 160 -0.42 22.55 2.50
CA VAL A 160 -1.72 22.71 3.14
C VAL A 160 -1.83 21.97 4.47
N GLY A 161 -0.86 21.12 4.79
CA GLY A 161 -0.88 20.41 6.05
C GLY A 161 0.07 19.23 6.16
N THR A 162 -0.13 18.44 7.23
CA THR A 162 0.71 17.29 7.55
C THR A 162 -0.13 16.07 7.92
N LEU A 163 0.37 14.88 7.57
CA LEU A 163 -0.20 13.60 7.96
C LEU A 163 0.81 12.87 8.85
N GLU A 164 0.40 12.48 10.06
CA GLU A 164 1.27 11.86 11.05
C GLU A 164 0.69 10.56 11.59
N MET A 165 1.51 9.53 11.68
CA MET A 165 1.13 8.28 12.32
C MET A 165 1.11 8.44 13.84
N LYS A 166 0.00 8.10 14.48
CA LYS A 166 -0.10 8.05 15.95
C LYS A 166 0.77 6.92 16.51
N GLN A 167 1.24 7.08 17.74
CA GLN A 167 1.96 6.00 18.42
C GLN A 167 1.04 4.79 18.60
N PHE A 168 1.48 3.62 18.14
CA PHE A 168 0.74 2.37 18.19
C PHE A 168 0.25 2.03 19.61
N PHE A 169 1.10 2.21 20.62
CA PHE A 169 0.76 1.94 22.02
C PHE A 169 -0.25 2.94 22.60
N LYS A 170 -0.27 4.19 22.15
CA LYS A 170 -1.25 5.20 22.60
C LYS A 170 -2.64 5.00 22.01
N SER A 171 -2.75 4.32 20.86
CA SER A 171 -4.05 3.97 20.25
C SER A 171 -4.68 2.71 20.83
N GLY A 172 -4.09 2.12 21.89
CA GLY A 172 -4.62 0.95 22.56
C GLY A 172 -4.57 -0.34 21.74
N GLY A 173 -3.76 -0.40 20.68
CA GLY A 173 -3.62 -1.58 19.82
C GLY A 173 -4.89 -1.96 19.04
N LYS A 174 -5.93 -1.13 19.07
CA LYS A 174 -7.23 -1.41 18.43
C LYS A 174 -7.29 -1.08 16.93
N GLN A 175 -6.28 -0.37 16.41
CA GLN A 175 -6.24 0.11 15.03
C GLN A 175 -5.02 -0.43 14.28
N GLN A 176 -5.18 -0.72 12.99
CA GLN A 176 -4.09 -1.21 12.15
C GLN A 176 -2.99 -0.16 12.00
N ILE A 177 -3.34 1.05 11.61
CA ILE A 177 -2.43 2.20 11.49
C ILE A 177 -3.25 3.46 11.70
N PRO A 178 -3.23 4.05 12.91
CA PRO A 178 -3.94 5.28 13.18
C PRO A 178 -3.13 6.47 12.67
N TYR A 179 -3.79 7.36 11.92
CA TYR A 179 -3.21 8.62 11.49
C TYR A 179 -4.01 9.80 12.03
N THR A 180 -3.32 10.90 12.23
CA THR A 180 -3.91 12.23 12.39
C THR A 180 -3.42 13.08 11.23
N PHE A 181 -4.28 13.85 10.61
CA PHE A 181 -3.84 14.84 9.66
C PHE A 181 -4.30 16.23 10.06
N ASN A 182 -3.39 17.18 9.89
CA ASN A 182 -3.65 18.60 10.10
C ASN A 182 -3.84 19.25 8.73
N TYR A 183 -4.96 19.91 8.54
CA TYR A 183 -5.31 20.59 7.30
C TYR A 183 -5.82 21.99 7.62
N LYS A 184 -5.13 23.04 7.11
CA LYS A 184 -5.53 24.44 7.34
C LYS A 184 -5.86 24.72 8.82
N SER A 185 -5.03 24.25 9.77
CA SER A 185 -5.20 24.37 11.22
C SER A 185 -6.30 23.52 11.86
N GLU A 186 -7.05 22.74 11.10
CA GLU A 186 -8.01 21.75 11.61
C GLU A 186 -7.34 20.38 11.74
N VAL A 187 -7.73 19.60 12.77
CA VAL A 187 -7.17 18.28 13.09
C VAL A 187 -8.20 17.20 12.81
N PHE A 188 -7.83 16.26 11.96
CA PHE A 188 -8.68 15.14 11.55
C PHE A 188 -8.08 13.82 12.02
N ASP A 189 -8.95 12.91 12.43
CA ASP A 189 -8.56 11.57 12.85
C ASP A 189 -8.91 10.52 11.78
N VAL A 190 -7.94 9.68 11.43
CA VAL A 190 -8.14 8.52 10.56
C VAL A 190 -8.23 7.28 11.42
N SER A 191 -9.36 6.62 11.40
CA SER A 191 -9.66 5.40 12.16
C SER A 191 -9.74 4.19 11.22
N ASN A 192 -8.93 3.16 11.49
CA ASN A 192 -8.88 1.91 10.74
C ASN A 192 -8.75 0.72 11.70
N PRO A 193 -9.86 0.24 12.30
CA PRO A 193 -9.84 -0.85 13.28
C PRO A 193 -9.38 -2.19 12.69
N PHE A 194 -8.70 -3.03 13.49
CA PHE A 194 -8.13 -4.31 13.03
C PHE A 194 -9.16 -5.28 12.47
N PHE A 195 -10.32 -5.35 13.09
CA PHE A 195 -11.38 -6.30 12.73
C PHE A 195 -12.50 -5.66 11.91
N SER A 196 -12.26 -4.47 11.35
CA SER A 196 -13.21 -3.77 10.49
C SER A 196 -12.70 -3.71 9.06
N ASN A 197 -13.63 -3.80 8.11
CA ASN A 197 -13.37 -3.47 6.71
C ASN A 197 -13.68 -2.01 6.39
N GLU A 198 -13.96 -1.21 7.41
CA GLU A 198 -14.33 0.20 7.30
C GLU A 198 -13.21 1.09 7.85
N THR A 199 -12.86 2.10 7.07
CA THR A 199 -11.98 3.21 7.47
C THR A 199 -12.83 4.46 7.54
N LYS A 200 -12.66 5.27 8.59
CA LYS A 200 -13.33 6.56 8.76
C LYS A 200 -12.32 7.66 8.94
N ILE A 201 -12.64 8.82 8.37
CA ILE A 201 -11.97 10.07 8.65
C ILE A 201 -12.99 10.95 9.38
N THR A 202 -12.63 11.48 10.54
CA THR A 202 -13.50 12.28 11.38
C THR A 202 -12.86 13.62 11.72
N PHE A 203 -13.69 14.65 11.81
CA PHE A 203 -13.34 15.95 12.35
C PHE A 203 -14.21 16.19 13.58
N GLU A 204 -13.60 16.34 14.76
CA GLU A 204 -14.31 16.34 16.03
C GLU A 204 -15.14 15.04 16.18
N ASN A 205 -16.47 15.11 16.04
CA ASN A 205 -17.38 13.95 16.06
C ASN A 205 -18.04 13.69 14.71
N ASP A 206 -17.83 14.55 13.71
CA ASP A 206 -18.46 14.45 12.40
C ASP A 206 -17.66 13.53 11.48
N VAL A 207 -18.35 12.62 10.80
CA VAL A 207 -17.74 11.75 9.80
C VAL A 207 -17.59 12.50 8.48
N VAL A 208 -16.35 12.73 8.08
CA VAL A 208 -15.99 13.43 6.82
C VAL A 208 -15.90 12.45 5.65
N LEU A 209 -15.34 11.25 5.90
CA LEU A 209 -15.20 10.19 4.91
C LEU A 209 -15.45 8.83 5.54
N THR A 210 -16.14 7.97 4.80
CA THR A 210 -16.28 6.54 5.10
C THR A 210 -15.80 5.73 3.90
N ALA A 211 -14.93 4.78 4.13
CA ALA A 211 -14.48 3.86 3.09
C ALA A 211 -14.62 2.41 3.52
N LYS A 212 -15.16 1.57 2.63
CA LYS A 212 -15.33 0.13 2.85
C LYS A 212 -14.52 -0.67 1.85
N ARG A 213 -13.73 -1.60 2.36
CA ARG A 213 -12.94 -2.53 1.55
C ARG A 213 -13.56 -3.92 1.50
N SER A 214 -13.44 -4.59 0.36
CA SER A 214 -13.80 -6.00 0.26
C SER A 214 -12.73 -6.86 0.92
N PHE A 215 -13.15 -7.78 1.78
CA PHE A 215 -12.26 -8.82 2.30
C PHE A 215 -12.00 -9.87 1.21
N LEU A 216 -10.74 -10.23 0.97
CA LEU A 216 -10.32 -11.35 0.12
C LEU A 216 -10.68 -11.26 -1.38
N ASP A 217 -11.13 -10.12 -1.88
CA ASP A 217 -11.52 -10.00 -3.27
C ASP A 217 -10.32 -9.84 -4.21
N ILE A 218 -9.72 -10.98 -4.56
CA ILE A 218 -8.63 -11.06 -5.54
C ILE A 218 -9.19 -11.16 -6.97
N SER A 219 -10.50 -11.37 -7.11
CA SER A 219 -11.14 -11.57 -8.39
C SER A 219 -11.13 -10.31 -9.26
N LYS A 220 -11.28 -10.50 -10.58
CA LYS A 220 -11.46 -9.38 -11.51
C LYS A 220 -12.77 -8.65 -11.19
N SER A 221 -12.71 -7.34 -11.09
CA SER A 221 -13.89 -6.51 -11.01
C SER A 221 -14.57 -6.39 -12.37
N LYS A 222 -15.90 -6.47 -12.41
CA LYS A 222 -16.68 -6.15 -13.62
C LYS A 222 -16.49 -4.68 -14.04
N ARG A 223 -16.30 -3.77 -13.06
CA ARG A 223 -16.11 -2.33 -13.29
C ARG A 223 -14.74 -2.00 -13.87
N THR A 224 -13.66 -2.61 -13.37
CA THR A 224 -12.29 -2.21 -13.71
C THR A 224 -11.54 -3.23 -14.56
N LYS A 225 -12.05 -4.45 -14.68
CA LYS A 225 -11.34 -5.62 -15.25
C LYS A 225 -9.96 -5.88 -14.63
N LYS A 226 -9.67 -5.26 -13.49
CA LYS A 226 -8.45 -5.45 -12.71
C LYS A 226 -8.68 -6.46 -11.59
N ARG A 227 -7.58 -7.01 -11.09
CA ARG A 227 -7.54 -7.78 -9.85
C ARG A 227 -7.06 -6.89 -8.72
N GLY A 228 -7.52 -7.15 -7.53
CA GLY A 228 -7.14 -6.44 -6.33
C GLY A 228 -8.32 -6.14 -5.42
N GLU A 229 -8.03 -5.61 -4.27
CA GLU A 229 -9.02 -5.29 -3.25
C GLU A 229 -9.91 -4.14 -3.72
N LYS A 230 -11.22 -4.29 -3.61
CA LYS A 230 -12.20 -3.28 -4.01
C LYS A 230 -12.52 -2.39 -2.83
N HIS A 231 -12.50 -1.10 -3.05
CA HIS A 231 -12.81 -0.10 -2.05
C HIS A 231 -13.91 0.82 -2.56
N THR A 232 -14.97 0.98 -1.76
CA THR A 232 -16.01 1.98 -2.00
C THR A 232 -15.84 3.08 -0.98
N ILE A 233 -15.78 4.32 -1.42
CA ILE A 233 -15.49 5.49 -0.61
C ILE A 233 -16.67 6.46 -0.73
N HIS A 234 -17.13 6.98 0.41
CA HIS A 234 -18.15 8.00 0.49
C HIS A 234 -17.59 9.22 1.23
N ILE A 235 -17.58 10.35 0.57
CA ILE A 235 -17.21 11.65 1.14
C ILE A 235 -18.51 12.35 1.56
N HIS A 236 -18.58 12.74 2.85
CA HIS A 236 -19.77 13.32 3.46
C HIS A 236 -19.67 14.83 3.68
N SER A 237 -18.46 15.39 3.58
CA SER A 237 -18.20 16.81 3.88
C SER A 237 -17.32 17.44 2.80
N THR A 238 -17.54 18.73 2.57
CA THR A 238 -16.74 19.57 1.65
C THR A 238 -15.69 20.42 2.39
N ARG A 239 -15.43 20.16 3.67
CA ARG A 239 -14.42 20.88 4.48
C ARG A 239 -13.00 20.71 3.95
N VAL A 240 -12.72 19.54 3.40
CA VAL A 240 -11.42 19.19 2.82
C VAL A 240 -11.65 18.80 1.37
N GLU A 241 -10.75 19.19 0.50
CA GLU A 241 -10.81 18.83 -0.91
C GLU A 241 -10.82 17.30 -1.06
N LYS A 242 -11.70 16.80 -1.92
CA LYS A 242 -11.91 15.36 -2.16
C LYS A 242 -10.63 14.61 -2.49
N GLU A 243 -9.72 15.26 -3.25
CA GLU A 243 -8.44 14.67 -3.65
C GLU A 243 -7.52 14.44 -2.45
N ILE A 244 -7.51 15.34 -1.46
CA ILE A 244 -6.74 15.17 -0.23
C ILE A 244 -7.29 14.00 0.57
N LEU A 245 -8.61 13.94 0.77
CA LEU A 245 -9.25 12.85 1.49
C LEU A 245 -8.99 11.48 0.82
N LEU A 246 -9.06 11.42 -0.50
CA LEU A 246 -8.79 10.22 -1.28
C LEU A 246 -7.30 9.83 -1.25
N ALA A 247 -6.40 10.81 -1.19
CA ALA A 247 -4.95 10.55 -1.15
C ALA A 247 -4.48 10.10 0.25
N ILE A 248 -5.17 10.51 1.32
CA ILE A 248 -4.92 10.05 2.70
C ILE A 248 -5.41 8.61 2.88
N TYR A 249 -6.53 8.26 2.26
CA TYR A 249 -7.11 6.92 2.29
C TYR A 249 -6.28 5.91 1.52
#